data_db5fbb9883856548f5d7f399e3052e8e
#
_entry.id   db5fbb9883856548f5d7f399e3052e8e
#
_cell.length_a   1.000
_cell.length_b   1.000
_cell.length_c   1.000
_cell.angle_alpha   90.00
_cell.angle_beta   90.00
_cell.angle_gamma   90.00
#
_symmetry.space_group_name_H-M   'P 1'
#
loop_
_entity.id
_entity.type
_entity.pdbx_description
1 polymer ?
#
loop_
_entity_poly.entity_id
_entity_poly.type
_entity_poly.pdbx_seq_one_letter_code
_entity_poly.pdbx_strand_id
1 'polypeptide(L)'
;MTGAISRLLSRSGSINAKFILPALTEATDPYWRPIKYSLFPPLGLATLAAYLSPDDRAVIADEHVEPLTLNDTPDLVVIQIYITNAYRAYKIADHYRSQGAFVCLGGLHVTSLPNEAAVHADAIFLGPGEQTFPQFLKDLRAGVPQRVYASTEGRTLERVPPVRRDLIKRTYYLVPNSIVVTRGCPQHCDFCYKDAFFQNGRGFYTQRVDDALAEIERLPGRHLYFLALGPLPGLGFHLSRPV
;
A
#
# COMPACT_ATOMS: atom_id res chain seq x y z
N MET A 1 0.14 -21.87 9.36
CA MET A 1 1.42 -21.19 9.05
C MET A 1 2.41 -22.03 8.23
N THR A 2 2.53 -23.31 8.45
CA THR A 2 3.60 -24.17 7.85
C THR A 2 3.49 -24.40 6.34
N GLY A 3 2.31 -24.44 5.73
CA GLY A 3 2.15 -24.78 4.30
C GLY A 3 2.53 -23.67 3.31
N ALA A 4 2.16 -22.42 3.60
CA ALA A 4 2.45 -21.26 2.72
C ALA A 4 3.97 -20.95 2.70
N ILE A 5 4.59 -20.94 3.86
CA ILE A 5 6.04 -20.71 4.01
C ILE A 5 6.83 -21.83 3.34
N SER A 6 6.43 -23.08 3.51
CA SER A 6 7.09 -24.21 2.86
C SER A 6 7.03 -24.13 1.33
N ARG A 7 5.92 -23.66 0.75
CA ARG A 7 5.81 -23.42 -0.70
C ARG A 7 6.70 -22.29 -1.17
N LEU A 8 6.78 -21.18 -0.43
CA LEU A 8 7.66 -20.05 -0.74
C LEU A 8 9.13 -20.46 -0.75
N LEU A 9 9.56 -21.26 0.23
CA LEU A 9 10.94 -21.72 0.37
C LEU A 9 11.33 -22.82 -0.64
N SER A 10 10.35 -23.61 -1.12
CA SER A 10 10.59 -24.71 -2.07
C SER A 10 10.65 -24.26 -3.54
N ARG A 11 10.15 -23.08 -3.87
CA ARG A 11 10.21 -22.48 -5.20
C ARG A 11 11.41 -21.54 -5.29
N SER A 12 12.46 -21.92 -5.97
CA SER A 12 13.64 -21.14 -6.48
C SER A 12 13.85 -19.67 -6.01
N GLY A 13 13.34 -19.27 -4.85
CA GLY A 13 13.56 -17.95 -4.25
C GLY A 13 12.75 -16.77 -4.81
N SER A 14 12.04 -16.89 -5.93
CA SER A 14 11.21 -15.82 -6.52
C SER A 14 9.79 -15.86 -5.97
N ILE A 15 9.27 -14.70 -5.54
CA ILE A 15 7.93 -14.52 -4.96
C ILE A 15 6.98 -13.97 -6.04
N ASN A 16 5.82 -14.62 -6.21
CA ASN A 16 4.71 -14.07 -6.98
C ASN A 16 3.76 -13.33 -6.02
N ALA A 17 3.83 -12.00 -6.01
CA ALA A 17 3.12 -11.16 -5.06
C ALA A 17 1.93 -10.45 -5.72
N LYS A 18 0.79 -10.44 -5.06
CA LYS A 18 -0.41 -9.72 -5.45
C LYS A 18 -0.77 -8.67 -4.40
N PHE A 19 -0.78 -7.40 -4.82
CA PHE A 19 -1.16 -6.26 -4.00
C PHE A 19 -2.60 -5.87 -4.34
N ILE A 20 -3.48 -5.80 -3.34
CA ILE A 20 -4.92 -5.63 -3.57
C ILE A 20 -5.43 -4.40 -2.81
N LEU A 21 -6.14 -3.54 -3.54
CA LEU A 21 -6.99 -2.50 -2.99
C LEU A 21 -8.45 -2.90 -3.23
N PRO A 22 -9.16 -3.45 -2.22
CA PRO A 22 -10.57 -3.82 -2.35
C PRO A 22 -11.46 -2.59 -2.50
N ALA A 23 -12.52 -2.70 -3.31
CA ALA A 23 -13.55 -1.66 -3.38
C ALA A 23 -14.50 -1.71 -2.18
N LEU A 24 -15.29 -0.65 -2.03
CA LEU A 24 -16.47 -0.64 -1.17
C LEU A 24 -17.42 -1.77 -1.54
N THR A 25 -18.06 -2.39 -0.56
CA THR A 25 -18.98 -3.50 -0.79
C THR A 25 -20.11 -3.12 -1.76
N GLU A 26 -20.61 -1.90 -1.66
CA GLU A 26 -21.66 -1.36 -2.54
C GLU A 26 -21.17 -1.12 -3.98
N ALA A 27 -19.90 -0.78 -4.16
CA ALA A 27 -19.31 -0.57 -5.48
C ALA A 27 -19.07 -1.88 -6.25
N THR A 28 -19.19 -3.03 -5.60
CA THR A 28 -19.07 -4.34 -6.23
C THR A 28 -20.36 -4.85 -6.86
N ASP A 29 -21.51 -4.18 -6.64
CA ASP A 29 -22.77 -4.54 -7.26
C ASP A 29 -22.67 -4.37 -8.78
N PRO A 30 -22.89 -5.45 -9.57
CA PRO A 30 -22.77 -5.41 -11.03
C PRO A 30 -23.75 -4.45 -11.70
N TYR A 31 -24.86 -4.10 -11.02
CA TYR A 31 -25.87 -3.15 -11.52
C TYR A 31 -25.53 -1.67 -11.23
N TRP A 32 -24.50 -1.39 -10.44
CA TRP A 32 -24.15 -0.04 -9.97
C TRP A 32 -22.77 0.43 -10.41
N ARG A 33 -22.36 0.24 -11.66
CA ARG A 33 -21.08 0.71 -12.18
C ARG A 33 -21.20 1.69 -13.34
N PRO A 34 -21.55 2.96 -13.09
CA PRO A 34 -21.60 3.93 -14.18
C PRO A 34 -20.21 4.25 -14.76
N ILE A 35 -19.15 4.29 -13.95
CA ILE A 35 -17.82 4.68 -14.41
C ILE A 35 -16.75 3.95 -13.57
N LYS A 36 -15.83 3.23 -14.23
CA LYS A 36 -14.69 2.54 -13.60
C LYS A 36 -13.42 3.41 -13.66
N TYR A 37 -13.45 4.56 -13.02
CA TYR A 37 -12.27 5.38 -12.86
C TYR A 37 -12.10 5.72 -11.38
N SER A 38 -10.85 5.61 -10.88
CA SER A 38 -10.47 6.17 -9.59
C SER A 38 -9.78 7.52 -9.80
N LEU A 39 -9.81 8.38 -8.79
CA LEU A 39 -9.16 9.68 -8.88
C LEU A 39 -7.63 9.51 -8.90
N PHE A 40 -7.09 8.77 -7.96
CA PHE A 40 -5.66 8.55 -7.78
C PHE A 40 -5.30 7.07 -7.81
N PRO A 41 -4.12 6.70 -8.34
CA PRO A 41 -3.63 5.34 -8.26
C PRO A 41 -3.25 4.93 -6.83
N PRO A 42 -3.20 3.62 -6.52
CA PRO A 42 -2.85 3.09 -5.20
C PRO A 42 -1.33 3.17 -4.94
N LEU A 43 -0.80 4.39 -4.80
CA LEU A 43 0.64 4.64 -4.66
C LEU A 43 1.25 3.94 -3.45
N GLY A 44 0.49 3.77 -2.36
CA GLY A 44 0.96 3.04 -1.19
C GLY A 44 1.33 1.60 -1.51
N LEU A 45 0.46 0.87 -2.23
CA LEU A 45 0.74 -0.50 -2.67
C LEU A 45 1.89 -0.55 -3.69
N ALA A 46 1.96 0.42 -4.60
CA ALA A 46 3.05 0.52 -5.57
C ALA A 46 4.40 0.85 -4.90
N THR A 47 4.39 1.58 -3.79
CA THR A 47 5.58 1.81 -2.95
C THR A 47 6.03 0.51 -2.27
N LEU A 48 5.11 -0.26 -1.69
CA LEU A 48 5.45 -1.55 -1.07
C LEU A 48 5.98 -2.55 -2.11
N ALA A 49 5.38 -2.60 -3.30
CA ALA A 49 5.85 -3.46 -4.39
C ALA A 49 7.29 -3.14 -4.82
N ALA A 50 7.77 -1.92 -4.60
CA ALA A 50 9.13 -1.52 -4.94
C ALA A 50 10.22 -2.13 -4.03
N TYR A 51 9.86 -2.71 -2.90
CA TYR A 51 10.80 -3.44 -2.03
C TYR A 51 11.03 -4.89 -2.45
N LEU A 52 10.26 -5.41 -3.39
CA LEU A 52 10.47 -6.75 -3.93
C LEU A 52 11.79 -6.84 -4.70
N SER A 53 12.37 -8.02 -4.74
CA SER A 53 13.58 -8.27 -5.53
C SER A 53 13.28 -8.20 -7.03
N PRO A 54 14.27 -7.93 -7.89
CA PRO A 54 14.09 -7.90 -9.34
C PRO A 54 13.53 -9.22 -9.93
N ASP A 55 13.83 -10.35 -9.29
CA ASP A 55 13.37 -11.68 -9.71
C ASP A 55 11.92 -11.97 -9.28
N ASP A 56 11.36 -11.16 -8.38
CA ASP A 56 9.99 -11.32 -7.92
C ASP A 56 9.00 -10.75 -8.95
N ARG A 57 7.83 -11.35 -9.00
CA ARG A 57 6.71 -10.85 -9.80
C ARG A 57 5.72 -10.12 -8.92
N ALA A 58 5.25 -8.97 -9.37
CA ALA A 58 4.25 -8.18 -8.68
C ALA A 58 3.08 -7.82 -9.61
N VAL A 59 1.88 -7.87 -9.07
CA VAL A 59 0.66 -7.38 -9.70
C VAL A 59 -0.08 -6.50 -8.70
N ILE A 60 -0.58 -5.35 -9.14
CA ILE A 60 -1.49 -4.51 -8.37
C ILE A 60 -2.90 -4.68 -8.94
N ALA A 61 -3.83 -5.07 -8.10
CA ALA A 61 -5.25 -5.20 -8.42
C ALA A 61 -6.05 -4.17 -7.61
N ASP A 62 -6.58 -3.17 -8.29
CA ASP A 62 -7.45 -2.15 -7.70
C ASP A 62 -8.90 -2.42 -8.12
N GLU A 63 -9.71 -2.91 -7.19
CA GLU A 63 -11.10 -3.28 -7.45
C GLU A 63 -12.00 -2.07 -7.73
N HIS A 64 -11.54 -0.83 -7.44
CA HIS A 64 -12.27 0.39 -7.82
C HIS A 64 -12.29 0.61 -9.33
N VAL A 65 -11.30 0.10 -10.06
CA VAL A 65 -11.15 0.36 -11.50
C VAL A 65 -11.34 -0.89 -12.36
N GLU A 66 -11.12 -2.09 -11.81
CA GLU A 66 -11.29 -3.35 -12.53
C GLU A 66 -11.83 -4.48 -11.63
N PRO A 67 -12.53 -5.48 -12.19
CA PRO A 67 -12.93 -6.65 -11.43
C PRO A 67 -11.73 -7.41 -10.89
N LEU A 68 -11.80 -7.82 -9.62
CA LEU A 68 -10.75 -8.64 -9.01
C LEU A 68 -10.86 -10.09 -9.50
N THR A 69 -9.78 -10.62 -10.03
CA THR A 69 -9.64 -12.03 -10.37
C THR A 69 -9.17 -12.80 -9.13
N LEU A 70 -9.89 -13.86 -8.76
CA LEU A 70 -9.62 -14.67 -7.57
C LEU A 70 -9.20 -16.11 -7.89
N ASN A 71 -9.06 -16.47 -9.15
CA ASN A 71 -8.67 -17.82 -9.61
C ASN A 71 -7.18 -17.99 -9.89
N ASP A 72 -6.37 -17.03 -9.47
CA ASP A 72 -4.91 -17.07 -9.51
C ASP A 72 -4.34 -17.63 -8.20
N THR A 73 -3.08 -18.02 -8.21
CA THR A 73 -2.39 -18.65 -7.07
C THR A 73 -1.10 -17.91 -6.72
N PRO A 74 -1.19 -16.67 -6.20
CA PRO A 74 -0.03 -15.94 -5.73
C PRO A 74 0.59 -16.62 -4.49
N ASP A 75 1.89 -16.42 -4.30
CA ASP A 75 2.60 -16.88 -3.10
C ASP A 75 2.37 -15.93 -1.92
N LEU A 76 2.32 -14.62 -2.21
CA LEU A 76 2.12 -13.54 -1.26
C LEU A 76 0.95 -12.65 -1.69
N VAL A 77 0.04 -12.36 -0.79
CA VAL A 77 -1.06 -11.42 -0.99
C VAL A 77 -0.96 -10.30 0.04
N VAL A 78 -0.94 -9.05 -0.41
CA VAL A 78 -0.89 -7.85 0.43
C VAL A 78 -2.14 -7.03 0.19
N ILE A 79 -2.96 -6.84 1.22
CA ILE A 79 -4.25 -6.14 1.10
C ILE A 79 -4.22 -4.86 1.94
N GLN A 80 -4.54 -3.73 1.30
CA GLN A 80 -4.72 -2.45 1.98
C GLN A 80 -6.17 -2.27 2.40
N ILE A 81 -6.41 -2.06 3.72
CA ILE A 81 -7.76 -2.02 4.28
C ILE A 81 -8.08 -0.65 4.86
N TYR A 82 -9.19 -0.10 4.37
CA TYR A 82 -9.92 1.01 4.98
C TYR A 82 -11.18 0.49 5.67
N ILE A 83 -11.80 1.28 6.55
CA ILE A 83 -13.02 0.88 7.24
C ILE A 83 -14.16 0.51 6.28
N THR A 84 -14.21 1.22 5.16
CA THR A 84 -15.27 1.07 4.14
C THR A 84 -15.18 -0.22 3.33
N ASN A 85 -14.00 -0.86 3.27
CA ASN A 85 -13.79 -2.09 2.50
C ASN A 85 -13.39 -3.30 3.35
N ALA A 86 -13.45 -3.21 4.67
CA ALA A 86 -12.96 -4.22 5.59
C ALA A 86 -13.60 -5.60 5.37
N TYR A 87 -14.93 -5.68 5.29
CA TYR A 87 -15.64 -6.94 5.04
C TYR A 87 -15.25 -7.61 3.71
N ARG A 88 -15.08 -6.79 2.67
CA ARG A 88 -14.63 -7.28 1.36
C ARG A 88 -13.20 -7.79 1.44
N ALA A 89 -12.33 -7.04 2.10
CA ALA A 89 -10.94 -7.40 2.31
C ALA A 89 -10.77 -8.72 3.05
N TYR A 90 -11.54 -8.95 4.11
CA TYR A 90 -11.49 -10.19 4.88
C TYR A 90 -11.93 -11.42 4.05
N LYS A 91 -12.99 -11.29 3.25
CA LYS A 91 -13.41 -12.35 2.33
C LYS A 91 -12.32 -12.70 1.31
N ILE A 92 -11.63 -11.70 0.78
CA ILE A 92 -10.51 -11.89 -0.15
C ILE A 92 -9.33 -12.55 0.58
N ALA A 93 -9.01 -12.10 1.78
CA ALA A 93 -7.95 -12.64 2.61
C ALA A 93 -8.17 -14.13 2.94
N ASP A 94 -9.36 -14.48 3.42
CA ASP A 94 -9.73 -15.86 3.76
C ASP A 94 -9.70 -16.78 2.54
N HIS A 95 -10.15 -16.26 1.37
CA HIS A 95 -10.10 -17.01 0.11
C HIS A 95 -8.65 -17.37 -0.24
N TYR A 96 -7.72 -16.41 -0.28
CA TYR A 96 -6.33 -16.69 -0.63
C TYR A 96 -5.60 -17.53 0.42
N ARG A 97 -5.91 -17.35 1.70
CA ARG A 97 -5.38 -18.20 2.76
C ARG A 97 -5.84 -19.64 2.62
N SER A 98 -7.10 -19.87 2.25
CA SER A 98 -7.62 -21.22 2.00
C SER A 98 -6.92 -21.91 0.82
N GLN A 99 -6.40 -21.13 -0.13
CA GLN A 99 -5.60 -21.63 -1.26
C GLN A 99 -4.11 -21.80 -0.92
N GLY A 100 -3.71 -21.41 0.29
CA GLY A 100 -2.35 -21.55 0.80
C GLY A 100 -1.40 -20.42 0.41
N ALA A 101 -1.90 -19.24 0.02
CA ALA A 101 -1.10 -18.03 -0.08
C ALA A 101 -0.76 -17.49 1.31
N PHE A 102 0.37 -16.80 1.45
CA PHE A 102 0.68 -16.03 2.65
C PHE A 102 0.00 -14.67 2.55
N VAL A 103 -0.88 -14.33 3.50
CA VAL A 103 -1.70 -13.12 3.44
C VAL A 103 -1.28 -12.11 4.48
N CYS A 104 -0.96 -10.90 3.99
CA CYS A 104 -0.63 -9.71 4.76
C CYS A 104 -1.75 -8.69 4.70
N LEU A 105 -2.17 -8.18 5.85
CA LEU A 105 -3.14 -7.09 5.94
C LEU A 105 -2.50 -5.85 6.55
N GLY A 106 -2.77 -4.69 5.96
CA GLY A 106 -2.27 -3.42 6.45
C GLY A 106 -3.22 -2.27 6.11
N GLY A 107 -2.91 -1.09 6.62
CA GLY A 107 -3.69 0.11 6.41
C GLY A 107 -4.41 0.59 7.66
N LEU A 108 -5.24 1.60 7.48
CA LEU A 108 -5.86 2.32 8.58
C LEU A 108 -6.73 1.45 9.46
N HIS A 109 -7.60 0.66 8.85
CA HIS A 109 -8.53 -0.20 9.60
C HIS A 109 -7.78 -1.27 10.42
N VAL A 110 -6.76 -1.90 9.84
CA VAL A 110 -5.93 -2.90 10.52
C VAL A 110 -5.21 -2.30 11.73
N THR A 111 -4.70 -1.07 11.59
CA THR A 111 -4.05 -0.37 12.70
C THR A 111 -5.03 -0.03 13.83
N SER A 112 -6.27 0.32 13.48
CA SER A 112 -7.31 0.67 14.46
C SER A 112 -7.92 -0.56 15.15
N LEU A 113 -8.07 -1.68 14.43
CA LEU A 113 -8.70 -2.92 14.92
C LEU A 113 -7.81 -4.15 14.63
N PRO A 114 -6.59 -4.21 15.22
CA PRO A 114 -5.61 -5.23 14.90
C PRO A 114 -6.06 -6.65 15.24
N ASN A 115 -6.80 -6.83 16.35
CA ASN A 115 -7.28 -8.15 16.77
C ASN A 115 -8.32 -8.73 15.82
N GLU A 116 -9.18 -7.88 15.24
CA GLU A 116 -10.15 -8.27 14.22
C GLU A 116 -9.42 -8.70 12.94
N ALA A 117 -8.51 -7.87 12.44
CA ALA A 117 -7.76 -8.14 11.23
C ALA A 117 -6.85 -9.39 11.35
N ALA A 118 -6.26 -9.63 12.51
CA ALA A 118 -5.32 -10.75 12.72
C ALA A 118 -5.96 -12.13 12.53
N VAL A 119 -7.29 -12.24 12.65
CA VAL A 119 -8.01 -13.52 12.42
C VAL A 119 -7.94 -13.92 10.94
N HIS A 120 -7.92 -12.93 10.04
CA HIS A 120 -7.97 -13.09 8.60
C HIS A 120 -6.58 -13.05 7.91
N ALA A 121 -5.48 -12.93 8.68
CA ALA A 121 -4.13 -12.74 8.14
C ALA A 121 -3.10 -13.72 8.72
N ASP A 122 -2.02 -13.92 7.97
CA ASP A 122 -0.80 -14.56 8.47
C ASP A 122 0.13 -13.53 9.10
N ALA A 123 0.13 -12.30 8.59
CA ALA A 123 0.81 -11.15 9.20
C ALA A 123 -0.03 -9.87 9.06
N ILE A 124 0.04 -8.99 10.08
CA ILE A 124 -0.59 -7.68 10.06
C ILE A 124 0.45 -6.57 10.22
N PHE A 125 0.17 -5.43 9.56
CA PHE A 125 1.03 -4.25 9.58
C PHE A 125 0.31 -3.10 10.27
N LEU A 126 0.92 -2.57 11.33
CA LEU A 126 0.39 -1.47 12.13
C LEU A 126 1.15 -0.17 11.82
N GLY A 127 0.42 0.86 11.41
CA GLY A 127 0.97 2.12 10.94
C GLY A 127 1.58 2.04 9.52
N PRO A 128 2.41 3.02 9.15
CA PRO A 128 3.05 3.09 7.84
C PRO A 128 3.97 1.90 7.55
N GLY A 129 3.86 1.33 6.35
CA GLY A 129 4.54 0.10 5.98
C GLY A 129 5.96 0.26 5.41
N GLU A 130 6.41 1.49 5.14
CA GLU A 130 7.66 1.74 4.41
C GLU A 130 8.91 1.17 5.09
N GLN A 131 8.91 1.05 6.41
CA GLN A 131 10.02 0.46 7.17
C GLN A 131 9.80 -1.00 7.55
N THR A 132 8.56 -1.36 7.81
CA THR A 132 8.19 -2.68 8.32
C THR A 132 8.09 -3.72 7.22
N PHE A 133 7.68 -3.33 6.02
CA PHE A 133 7.55 -4.26 4.90
C PHE A 133 8.90 -4.83 4.41
N PRO A 134 10.00 -4.04 4.29
CA PRO A 134 11.32 -4.61 3.99
C PRO A 134 11.80 -5.62 5.03
N GLN A 135 11.51 -5.36 6.33
CA GLN A 135 11.87 -6.31 7.38
C GLN A 135 11.05 -7.60 7.25
N PHE A 136 9.74 -7.48 7.01
CA PHE A 136 8.88 -8.63 6.74
C PHE A 136 9.40 -9.48 5.57
N LEU A 137 9.81 -8.87 4.46
CA LEU A 137 10.34 -9.61 3.31
C LEU A 137 11.62 -10.39 3.66
N LYS A 138 12.48 -9.83 4.51
CA LYS A 138 13.66 -10.55 5.01
C LYS A 138 13.25 -11.76 5.86
N ASP A 139 12.34 -11.57 6.80
CA ASP A 139 11.87 -12.62 7.70
C ASP A 139 11.13 -13.71 6.93
N LEU A 140 10.32 -13.32 5.92
CA LEU A 140 9.61 -14.24 5.03
C LEU A 140 10.59 -15.14 4.25
N ARG A 141 11.64 -14.54 3.67
CA ARG A 141 12.68 -15.28 2.95
C ARG A 141 13.51 -16.17 3.86
N ALA A 142 13.68 -15.76 5.11
CA ALA A 142 14.33 -16.58 6.15
C ALA A 142 13.41 -17.69 6.70
N GLY A 143 12.13 -17.69 6.33
CA GLY A 143 11.15 -18.68 6.83
C GLY A 143 10.63 -18.43 8.24
N VAL A 144 10.88 -17.24 8.80
CA VAL A 144 10.55 -16.86 10.17
C VAL A 144 9.71 -15.55 10.25
N PRO A 145 8.67 -15.36 9.42
CA PRO A 145 7.88 -14.16 9.46
C PRO A 145 7.14 -14.01 10.79
N GLN A 146 7.07 -12.78 11.29
CA GLN A 146 6.33 -12.43 12.49
C GLN A 146 4.84 -12.22 12.15
N ARG A 147 3.98 -12.35 13.15
CA ARG A 147 2.54 -12.09 12.97
C ARG A 147 2.19 -10.61 12.96
N VAL A 148 3.00 -9.77 13.60
CA VAL A 148 2.75 -8.32 13.73
C VAL A 148 4.02 -7.54 13.41
N TYR A 149 3.89 -6.62 12.48
CA TYR A 149 4.92 -5.64 12.12
C TYR A 149 4.41 -4.25 12.43
N ALA A 150 4.92 -3.63 13.47
CA ALA A 150 4.51 -2.30 13.90
C ALA A 150 5.57 -1.26 13.55
N SER A 151 5.17 -0.14 12.93
CA SER A 151 6.09 0.95 12.66
C SER A 151 6.44 1.69 13.96
N THR A 152 7.72 1.99 14.12
CA THR A 152 8.30 2.61 15.31
C THR A 152 8.50 4.12 15.17
N GLU A 153 9.09 4.76 16.17
CA GLU A 153 9.29 6.22 16.26
C GLU A 153 10.16 6.82 15.14
N GLY A 154 11.09 6.05 14.57
CA GLY A 154 12.04 6.51 13.56
C GLY A 154 11.47 6.60 12.13
N ARG A 155 10.19 6.92 11.95
CA ARG A 155 9.52 7.00 10.64
C ARG A 155 10.16 8.04 9.73
N THR A 156 10.50 7.61 8.52
CA THR A 156 11.13 8.45 7.50
C THR A 156 10.71 8.00 6.10
N LEU A 157 10.77 8.91 5.13
CA LEU A 157 10.69 8.59 3.69
C LEU A 157 12.08 8.51 3.04
N GLU A 158 13.15 8.59 3.82
CA GLU A 158 14.49 8.39 3.29
C GLU A 158 14.69 6.94 2.85
N ARG A 159 15.37 6.77 1.71
CA ARG A 159 15.68 5.45 1.12
C ARG A 159 14.45 4.60 0.74
N VAL A 160 13.29 5.23 0.62
CA VAL A 160 12.12 4.57 0.01
C VAL A 160 12.43 4.38 -1.49
N PRO A 161 12.32 3.18 -2.02
CA PRO A 161 12.62 2.94 -3.43
C PRO A 161 11.60 3.67 -4.33
N PRO A 162 11.96 3.94 -5.59
CA PRO A 162 11.05 4.56 -6.56
C PRO A 162 9.76 3.76 -6.71
N VAL A 163 8.64 4.46 -6.69
CA VAL A 163 7.30 3.86 -6.81
C VAL A 163 7.18 3.04 -8.10
N ARG A 164 6.71 1.79 -8.01
CA ARG A 164 6.47 0.86 -9.14
C ARG A 164 5.25 1.29 -9.96
N ARG A 165 5.38 2.42 -10.64
CA ARG A 165 4.32 2.98 -11.49
C ARG A 165 4.07 2.17 -12.75
N ASP A 166 5.02 1.32 -13.13
CA ASP A 166 4.89 0.33 -14.19
C ASP A 166 3.79 -0.70 -13.91
N LEU A 167 3.47 -0.96 -12.65
CA LEU A 167 2.38 -1.85 -12.23
C LEU A 167 1.00 -1.18 -12.24
N ILE A 168 0.94 0.14 -12.49
CA ILE A 168 -0.30 0.93 -12.44
C ILE A 168 -0.84 1.12 -13.87
N LYS A 169 -2.09 0.71 -14.08
CA LYS A 169 -2.82 0.95 -15.34
C LYS A 169 -3.29 2.40 -15.42
N ARG A 170 -2.40 3.30 -15.84
CA ARG A 170 -2.57 4.77 -15.81
C ARG A 170 -3.89 5.28 -16.39
N THR A 171 -4.42 4.63 -17.43
CA THR A 171 -5.65 5.02 -18.13
C THR A 171 -6.91 4.89 -17.27
N TYR A 172 -6.83 4.22 -16.12
CA TYR A 172 -7.95 4.04 -15.22
C TYR A 172 -8.02 5.11 -14.12
N TYR A 173 -7.09 6.07 -14.13
CA TYR A 173 -7.03 7.11 -13.09
C TYR A 173 -7.12 8.50 -13.72
N LEU A 174 -7.94 9.37 -13.11
CA LEU A 174 -8.10 10.74 -13.58
C LEU A 174 -6.84 11.58 -13.35
N VAL A 175 -6.13 11.30 -12.27
CA VAL A 175 -4.89 11.99 -11.89
C VAL A 175 -3.74 10.98 -11.72
N PRO A 176 -3.25 10.37 -12.82
CA PRO A 176 -2.22 9.33 -12.74
C PRO A 176 -0.84 9.87 -12.31
N ASN A 177 -0.57 11.16 -12.53
CA ASN A 177 0.66 11.84 -12.13
C ASN A 177 0.52 12.49 -10.76
N SER A 178 0.21 11.71 -9.76
CA SER A 178 0.23 12.15 -8.37
C SER A 178 1.51 11.69 -7.66
N ILE A 179 2.01 12.52 -6.74
CA ILE A 179 3.11 12.15 -5.84
C ILE A 179 2.71 12.43 -4.39
N VAL A 180 3.28 11.65 -3.48
CA VAL A 180 3.01 11.79 -2.05
C VAL A 180 4.29 12.24 -1.36
N VAL A 181 4.41 13.53 -1.15
CA VAL A 181 5.61 14.17 -0.56
C VAL A 181 5.58 14.24 0.96
N THR A 182 4.44 13.95 1.57
CA THR A 182 4.29 13.96 3.04
C THR A 182 3.52 12.74 3.52
N ARG A 183 3.77 12.36 4.75
CA ARG A 183 2.96 11.39 5.50
C ARG A 183 2.48 12.03 6.79
N GLY A 184 1.21 11.76 7.16
CA GLY A 184 0.61 12.31 8.36
C GLY A 184 0.26 13.78 8.25
N CYS A 185 -0.05 14.37 9.40
CA CYS A 185 -0.47 15.77 9.51
C CYS A 185 0.00 16.31 10.88
N PRO A 186 0.51 17.56 10.95
CA PRO A 186 0.95 18.14 12.21
C PRO A 186 -0.20 18.57 13.14
N GLN A 187 -1.42 18.63 12.63
CA GLN A 187 -2.60 19.02 13.40
C GLN A 187 -3.09 17.88 14.30
N HIS A 188 -3.76 18.22 15.42
CA HIS A 188 -4.36 17.29 16.38
C HIS A 188 -5.86 17.53 16.45
N CYS A 189 -6.59 17.24 15.37
CA CYS A 189 -8.05 17.40 15.30
C CYS A 189 -8.74 16.23 16.01
N ASP A 190 -9.65 16.49 16.92
CA ASP A 190 -10.32 15.49 17.78
C ASP A 190 -11.08 14.40 16.99
N PHE A 191 -11.57 14.72 15.81
CA PHE A 191 -12.29 13.78 14.92
C PHE A 191 -11.37 13.01 13.98
N CYS A 192 -10.05 13.23 14.01
CA CYS A 192 -9.15 12.68 13.00
C CYS A 192 -8.54 11.35 13.46
N TYR A 193 -8.69 10.32 12.63
CA TYR A 193 -8.10 9.00 12.86
C TYR A 193 -6.57 8.95 12.79
N LYS A 194 -5.93 10.04 12.38
CA LYS A 194 -4.48 10.13 12.18
C LYS A 194 -3.70 9.65 13.39
N ASP A 195 -4.12 10.05 14.59
CA ASP A 195 -3.40 9.72 15.82
C ASP A 195 -3.45 8.22 16.11
N ALA A 196 -4.55 7.54 15.76
CA ALA A 196 -4.63 6.08 15.84
C ALA A 196 -3.66 5.39 14.85
N PHE A 197 -3.50 5.93 13.64
CA PHE A 197 -2.61 5.36 12.63
C PHE A 197 -1.13 5.61 12.91
N PHE A 198 -0.79 6.76 13.49
CA PHE A 198 0.59 7.15 13.79
C PHE A 198 0.96 6.97 15.27
N GLN A 199 0.25 6.10 16.00
CA GLN A 199 0.57 5.81 17.41
C GLN A 199 2.06 5.49 17.61
N ASN A 200 2.59 5.91 18.73
CA ASN A 200 3.97 5.64 19.17
C ASN A 200 5.04 6.11 18.20
N GLY A 201 4.87 7.28 17.58
CA GLY A 201 5.92 7.81 16.73
C GLY A 201 5.60 9.13 16.05
N ARG A 202 6.48 9.51 15.15
CA ARG A 202 6.38 10.78 14.42
C ARG A 202 5.11 10.80 13.56
N GLY A 203 4.19 11.69 13.90
CA GLY A 203 2.88 11.83 13.23
C GLY A 203 2.92 12.65 11.93
N PHE A 204 4.06 13.27 11.59
CA PHE A 204 4.25 14.02 10.35
C PHE A 204 5.71 13.95 9.91
N TYR A 205 5.95 13.56 8.66
CA TYR A 205 7.29 13.54 8.05
C TYR A 205 7.19 13.72 6.52
N THR A 206 8.28 14.22 5.94
CA THR A 206 8.34 14.65 4.55
C THR A 206 9.38 13.85 3.78
N GLN A 207 9.18 13.75 2.46
CA GLN A 207 10.20 13.32 1.53
C GLN A 207 11.26 14.41 1.39
N ARG A 208 12.51 14.03 1.09
CA ARG A 208 13.55 14.99 0.73
C ARG A 208 13.21 15.64 -0.60
N VAL A 209 13.59 16.91 -0.76
CA VAL A 209 13.29 17.65 -2.00
C VAL A 209 13.93 16.98 -3.22
N ASP A 210 15.17 16.52 -3.10
CA ASP A 210 15.88 15.85 -4.19
C ASP A 210 15.19 14.55 -4.63
N ASP A 211 14.69 13.76 -3.66
CA ASP A 211 13.96 12.52 -3.95
C ASP A 211 12.62 12.82 -4.63
N ALA A 212 11.92 13.88 -4.20
CA ALA A 212 10.68 14.33 -4.82
C ALA A 212 10.91 14.82 -6.25
N LEU A 213 11.97 15.59 -6.49
CA LEU A 213 12.36 16.06 -7.84
C LEU A 213 12.70 14.87 -8.74
N ALA A 214 13.50 13.92 -8.26
CA ALA A 214 13.82 12.71 -9.02
C ALA A 214 12.59 11.85 -9.34
N GLU A 215 11.55 11.83 -8.48
CA GLU A 215 10.28 11.18 -8.78
C GLU A 215 9.51 11.96 -9.86
N ILE A 216 9.45 13.30 -9.76
CA ILE A 216 8.77 14.17 -10.73
C ILE A 216 9.37 14.01 -12.13
N GLU A 217 10.69 13.96 -12.25
CA GLU A 217 11.40 13.81 -13.53
C GLU A 217 11.04 12.51 -14.27
N ARG A 218 10.67 11.47 -13.53
CA ARG A 218 10.24 10.17 -14.09
C ARG A 218 8.78 10.17 -14.54
N LEU A 219 7.98 11.19 -14.18
CA LEU A 219 6.58 11.26 -14.53
C LEU A 219 6.39 11.79 -15.95
N PRO A 220 5.63 11.13 -16.81
CA PRO A 220 5.33 11.61 -18.14
C PRO A 220 4.30 12.73 -18.10
N GLY A 221 4.43 13.69 -19.05
CA GLY A 221 3.49 14.80 -19.21
C GLY A 221 3.81 16.03 -18.38
N ARG A 222 2.88 17.02 -18.40
CA ARG A 222 3.09 18.35 -17.83
C ARG A 222 2.26 18.64 -16.57
N HIS A 223 1.30 17.77 -16.26
CA HIS A 223 0.42 17.93 -15.11
C HIS A 223 0.88 17.03 -13.97
N LEU A 224 1.02 17.60 -12.80
CA LEU A 224 1.44 16.95 -11.57
C LEU A 224 0.48 17.32 -10.45
N TYR A 225 0.15 16.35 -9.61
CA TYR A 225 -0.67 16.56 -8.43
C TYR A 225 0.07 16.14 -7.17
N PHE A 226 0.19 17.05 -6.21
CA PHE A 226 0.77 16.77 -4.91
C PHE A 226 -0.30 16.26 -3.96
N LEU A 227 -0.12 15.05 -3.47
CA LEU A 227 -0.94 14.48 -2.40
C LEU A 227 -0.25 14.78 -1.07
N ALA A 228 -0.84 15.66 -0.28
CA ALA A 228 -0.39 15.99 1.07
C ALA A 228 -1.53 15.80 2.05
N LEU A 229 -1.27 15.14 3.17
CA LEU A 229 -2.21 15.03 4.27
C LEU A 229 -1.96 16.21 5.23
N GLY A 230 -2.69 17.30 5.02
CA GLY A 230 -2.62 18.52 5.83
C GLY A 230 -1.97 19.71 5.14
N PRO A 231 -2.05 20.91 5.75
CA PRO A 231 -1.42 22.12 5.21
C PRO A 231 0.09 21.91 5.18
N LEU A 232 0.71 22.25 4.05
CA LEU A 232 2.16 22.31 3.92
C LEU A 232 2.63 23.62 4.59
N PRO A 233 3.20 23.60 5.81
CA PRO A 233 3.67 24.80 6.42
C PRO A 233 4.87 25.34 5.63
N GLY A 234 4.73 26.54 5.08
CA GLY A 234 5.85 27.33 4.55
C GLY A 234 6.31 27.01 3.12
N LEU A 235 5.59 26.21 2.35
CA LEU A 235 5.92 25.98 0.95
C LEU A 235 5.09 26.89 0.02
N GLY A 236 5.52 28.13 -0.09
CA GLY A 236 5.21 28.95 -1.26
C GLY A 236 5.98 28.40 -2.46
N PHE A 237 5.41 27.42 -3.17
CA PHE A 237 6.01 26.95 -4.42
C PHE A 237 5.79 27.98 -5.53
N HIS A 238 6.80 28.77 -5.82
CA HIS A 238 6.95 29.41 -7.12
C HIS A 238 7.71 28.42 -8.04
N LEU A 239 6.96 27.57 -8.73
CA LEU A 239 7.52 26.81 -9.85
C LEU A 239 7.49 27.71 -11.10
N SER A 240 8.47 28.60 -11.24
CA SER A 240 8.82 29.17 -12.53
C SER A 240 9.71 28.18 -13.27
N ARG A 241 9.16 27.44 -14.24
CA ARG A 241 10.00 26.77 -15.25
C ARG A 241 10.53 27.90 -16.19
N PRO A 242 11.82 27.90 -16.48
CA PRO A 242 12.29 28.67 -17.65
C PRO A 242 11.68 28.04 -18.91
N VAL A 243 11.24 28.91 -19.81
CA VAL A 243 10.69 28.63 -21.14
C VAL A 243 11.73 27.94 -22.00
#